data_d0b378e7965aa1639dea4a2e0e68e8af
#
_entry.id   d0b378e7965aa1639dea4a2e0e68e8af
#
_cell.length_a   1.000
_cell.length_b   1.000
_cell.length_c   1.000
_cell.angle_alpha   90.00
_cell.angle_beta   90.00
_cell.angle_gamma   90.00
#
_symmetry.space_group_name_H-M   'P 1'
#
loop_
_entity.id
_entity.type
_entity.pdbx_description
1 polymer ?
#
loop_
_entity_poly.entity_id
_entity_poly.type
_entity_poly.pdbx_seq_one_letter_code
_entity_poly.pdbx_strand_id
1 'polypeptide(L)'
;MKHRVGIDDLDSDALLTAFVDRVAAAGAQRFSVHARKAWLEGLDPKQNRTIPPLQQERVLELKQRRPELIIELNGGLDTPEDCLKALDHVDGAMVGRAAYAHPLRWQSVDALIYGDVHRAVLASDVVLGLIPHAQRHLERGGRLWDLCRHLVQLVEGVRGARHWRRNLGTQAQRRGADLNVLEEAGLQLQEAGL
;
A
#
# COMPACT_ATOMS: atom_id res chain seq x y z
N MET A 1 5.70 -16.23 3.31
CA MET A 1 6.97 -15.61 3.79
C MET A 1 7.21 -14.29 3.08
N LYS A 2 7.61 -13.20 3.78
CA LYS A 2 7.99 -11.93 3.14
C LYS A 2 9.48 -11.66 3.37
N HIS A 3 10.24 -11.40 2.30
CA HIS A 3 11.68 -11.16 2.35
C HIS A 3 12.14 -10.21 1.24
N ARG A 4 13.45 -9.92 1.17
CA ARG A 4 14.11 -9.14 0.12
C ARG A 4 14.93 -10.04 -0.80
N VAL A 5 15.34 -9.53 -1.95
CA VAL A 5 16.19 -10.28 -2.91
C VAL A 5 17.60 -10.53 -2.41
N GLY A 6 18.06 -9.81 -1.38
CA GLY A 6 19.38 -9.97 -0.78
C GLY A 6 19.56 -9.04 0.43
N ILE A 7 20.71 -9.17 1.09
CA ILE A 7 21.12 -8.37 2.23
C ILE A 7 22.64 -8.17 2.18
N ASP A 8 23.09 -6.92 2.22
CA ASP A 8 24.50 -6.53 2.15
C ASP A 8 25.26 -7.30 1.04
N ASP A 9 26.29 -8.06 1.38
CA ASP A 9 27.09 -8.86 0.44
C ASP A 9 26.45 -10.22 0.13
N LEU A 10 25.41 -10.63 0.85
CA LEU A 10 24.63 -11.83 0.56
C LEU A 10 23.57 -11.53 -0.51
N ASP A 11 24.02 -11.32 -1.74
CA ASP A 11 23.24 -10.71 -2.82
C ASP A 11 23.31 -11.47 -4.15
N SER A 12 23.66 -12.76 -4.15
CA SER A 12 23.63 -13.58 -5.37
C SER A 12 22.26 -14.26 -5.57
N ASP A 13 21.92 -14.56 -6.84
CA ASP A 13 20.71 -15.32 -7.17
C ASP A 13 20.74 -16.74 -6.64
N ALA A 14 21.94 -17.31 -6.52
CA ALA A 14 22.14 -18.62 -5.90
C ALA A 14 21.73 -18.59 -4.40
N LEU A 15 22.14 -17.54 -3.67
CA LEU A 15 21.77 -17.37 -2.27
C LEU A 15 20.27 -17.10 -2.10
N LEU A 16 19.68 -16.27 -2.97
CA LEU A 16 18.24 -16.03 -2.98
C LEU A 16 17.45 -17.33 -3.18
N THR A 17 17.85 -18.13 -4.18
CA THR A 17 17.21 -19.41 -4.48
C THR A 17 17.38 -20.40 -3.32
N ALA A 18 18.60 -20.54 -2.79
CA ALA A 18 18.87 -21.43 -1.66
C ALA A 18 18.09 -21.04 -0.38
N PHE A 19 17.91 -19.75 -0.14
CA PHE A 19 17.06 -19.25 0.97
C PHE A 19 15.59 -19.68 0.76
N VAL A 20 15.05 -19.43 -0.43
CA VAL A 20 13.67 -19.80 -0.77
C VAL A 20 13.47 -21.31 -0.65
N ASP A 21 14.38 -22.12 -1.21
CA ASP A 21 14.34 -23.59 -1.14
C ASP A 21 14.33 -24.09 0.31
N ARG A 22 15.17 -23.52 1.16
CA ARG A 22 15.23 -23.92 2.58
C ARG A 22 13.94 -23.60 3.31
N VAL A 23 13.34 -22.44 3.05
CA VAL A 23 12.09 -22.03 3.68
C VAL A 23 10.90 -22.84 3.11
N ALA A 24 10.92 -23.15 1.81
CA ALA A 24 9.93 -23.99 1.17
C ALA A 24 9.96 -25.43 1.72
N ALA A 25 11.17 -26.00 1.92
CA ALA A 25 11.33 -27.31 2.53
C ALA A 25 10.78 -27.38 3.97
N ALA A 26 10.68 -26.25 4.67
CA ALA A 26 10.04 -26.13 5.98
C ALA A 26 8.51 -25.94 5.88
N GLY A 27 7.92 -25.98 4.67
CA GLY A 27 6.48 -25.96 4.43
C GLY A 27 5.90 -24.63 3.94
N ALA A 28 6.72 -23.59 3.70
CA ALA A 28 6.23 -22.34 3.12
C ALA A 28 5.99 -22.49 1.60
N GLN A 29 4.79 -22.14 1.14
CA GLN A 29 4.42 -22.23 -0.28
C GLN A 29 4.28 -20.86 -0.96
N ARG A 30 4.17 -19.76 -0.19
CA ARG A 30 3.96 -18.40 -0.70
C ARG A 30 5.05 -17.46 -0.22
N PHE A 31 5.62 -16.69 -1.16
CA PHE A 31 6.72 -15.76 -0.92
C PHE A 31 6.42 -14.39 -1.53
N SER A 32 6.34 -13.35 -0.69
CA SER A 32 6.30 -11.96 -1.14
C SER A 32 7.71 -11.41 -1.16
N VAL A 33 8.27 -11.18 -2.34
CA VAL A 33 9.68 -10.82 -2.52
C VAL A 33 9.80 -9.34 -2.84
N HIS A 34 10.41 -8.57 -1.92
CA HIS A 34 10.72 -7.17 -2.20
C HIS A 34 11.96 -7.09 -3.10
N ALA A 35 11.76 -6.53 -4.28
CA ALA A 35 12.76 -6.43 -5.35
C ALA A 35 13.88 -5.40 -5.08
N ARG A 36 14.26 -5.23 -3.82
CA ARG A 36 15.44 -4.46 -3.38
C ARG A 36 16.16 -5.21 -2.31
N LYS A 37 17.50 -5.22 -2.36
CA LYS A 37 18.29 -5.74 -1.26
C LYS A 37 18.19 -4.84 -0.03
N ALA A 38 18.50 -5.36 1.15
CA ALA A 38 18.68 -4.58 2.35
C ALA A 38 20.15 -4.19 2.52
N TRP A 39 20.40 -2.94 2.90
CA TRP A 39 21.67 -2.49 3.45
C TRP A 39 21.49 -2.23 4.94
N LEU A 40 22.19 -3.01 5.77
CA LEU A 40 22.01 -2.94 7.22
C LEU A 40 22.73 -1.73 7.83
N GLU A 41 23.86 -1.34 7.22
CA GLU A 41 24.64 -0.20 7.66
C GLU A 41 24.45 1.01 6.75
N GLY A 42 24.47 2.21 7.33
CA GLY A 42 24.47 3.47 6.60
C GLY A 42 23.12 3.95 6.07
N LEU A 43 22.04 3.17 6.16
CA LEU A 43 20.71 3.55 5.71
C LEU A 43 19.64 3.34 6.78
N ASP A 44 18.79 4.35 6.97
CA ASP A 44 17.57 4.19 7.75
C ASP A 44 16.53 3.31 7.02
N PRO A 45 15.45 2.85 7.72
CA PRO A 45 14.42 2.01 7.10
C PRO A 45 13.70 2.66 5.91
N LYS A 46 13.59 3.99 5.84
CA LYS A 46 12.98 4.72 4.74
C LYS A 46 13.92 4.74 3.53
N GLN A 47 15.19 5.05 3.75
CA GLN A 47 16.24 5.04 2.74
C GLN A 47 16.41 3.64 2.12
N ASN A 48 16.36 2.59 2.94
CA ASN A 48 16.41 1.19 2.48
C ASN A 48 15.26 0.77 1.55
N ARG A 49 14.21 1.58 1.45
CA ARG A 49 13.08 1.35 0.51
C ARG A 49 13.22 2.13 -0.79
N THR A 50 14.22 3.01 -0.90
CA THR A 50 14.35 3.93 -2.04
C THR A 50 15.74 3.92 -2.66
N ILE A 51 16.81 3.88 -1.85
CA ILE A 51 18.19 4.00 -2.31
C ILE A 51 18.71 2.73 -3.00
N PRO A 52 18.58 1.50 -2.41
CA PRO A 52 19.03 0.32 -3.10
C PRO A 52 18.29 0.15 -4.43
N PRO A 53 18.96 -0.23 -5.52
CA PRO A 53 18.35 -0.35 -6.83
C PRO A 53 17.20 -1.36 -6.83
N LEU A 54 16.17 -1.08 -7.63
CA LEU A 54 15.06 -1.99 -7.87
C LEU A 54 15.53 -3.08 -8.85
N GLN A 55 15.30 -4.34 -8.52
CA GLN A 55 15.76 -5.51 -9.24
C GLN A 55 14.59 -6.48 -9.44
N GLN A 56 13.55 -6.05 -10.14
CA GLN A 56 12.33 -6.84 -10.35
C GLN A 56 12.63 -8.12 -11.14
N GLU A 57 13.55 -8.07 -12.09
CA GLU A 57 13.97 -9.20 -12.93
C GLU A 57 14.37 -10.41 -12.10
N ARG A 58 15.04 -10.20 -10.97
CA ARG A 58 15.46 -11.28 -10.06
C ARG A 58 14.27 -12.02 -9.43
N VAL A 59 13.16 -11.32 -9.22
CA VAL A 59 11.92 -11.93 -8.70
C VAL A 59 11.23 -12.73 -9.80
N LEU A 60 11.21 -12.20 -11.04
CA LEU A 60 10.67 -12.90 -12.20
C LEU A 60 11.46 -14.18 -12.49
N GLU A 61 12.78 -14.10 -12.47
CA GLU A 61 13.65 -15.27 -12.63
C GLU A 61 13.48 -16.29 -11.50
N LEU A 62 13.28 -15.84 -10.25
CA LEU A 62 12.98 -16.75 -9.14
C LEU A 62 11.70 -17.54 -9.41
N LYS A 63 10.63 -16.88 -9.92
CA LYS A 63 9.40 -17.56 -10.32
C LYS A 63 9.64 -18.59 -11.43
N GLN A 64 10.44 -18.25 -12.43
CA GLN A 64 10.79 -19.20 -13.50
C GLN A 64 11.56 -20.43 -12.98
N ARG A 65 12.45 -20.24 -12.00
CA ARG A 65 13.21 -21.32 -11.36
C ARG A 65 12.39 -22.16 -10.39
N ARG A 66 11.30 -21.61 -9.85
CA ARG A 66 10.41 -22.25 -8.85
C ARG A 66 8.95 -22.07 -9.25
N PRO A 67 8.55 -22.65 -10.39
CA PRO A 67 7.17 -22.48 -10.90
C PRO A 67 6.11 -23.08 -9.98
N GLU A 68 6.48 -24.03 -9.11
CA GLU A 68 5.60 -24.66 -8.13
C GLU A 68 5.29 -23.80 -6.92
N LEU A 69 6.09 -22.75 -6.64
CA LEU A 69 5.88 -21.85 -5.52
C LEU A 69 5.04 -20.63 -5.95
N ILE A 70 4.24 -20.12 -5.03
CA ILE A 70 3.51 -18.87 -5.20
C ILE A 70 4.48 -17.73 -4.91
N ILE A 71 4.89 -16.99 -5.94
CA ILE A 71 5.81 -15.86 -5.86
C ILE A 71 5.06 -14.57 -6.14
N GLU A 72 5.13 -13.63 -5.21
CA GLU A 72 4.54 -12.31 -5.32
C GLU A 72 5.64 -11.25 -5.45
N LEU A 73 5.53 -10.38 -6.46
CA LEU A 73 6.41 -9.23 -6.63
C LEU A 73 6.00 -8.10 -5.69
N ASN A 74 6.97 -7.56 -4.94
CA ASN A 74 6.80 -6.34 -4.17
C ASN A 74 7.89 -5.31 -4.52
N GLY A 75 7.50 -4.06 -4.64
CA GLY A 75 8.39 -2.92 -4.94
C GLY A 75 8.34 -2.46 -6.39
N GLY A 76 8.19 -1.14 -6.56
CA GLY A 76 8.09 -0.50 -7.87
C GLY A 76 6.75 -0.70 -8.56
N LEU A 77 5.71 -1.03 -7.81
CA LEU A 77 4.33 -1.15 -8.30
C LEU A 77 3.56 0.09 -7.82
N ASP A 78 3.42 1.06 -8.70
CA ASP A 78 2.86 2.37 -8.36
C ASP A 78 1.42 2.58 -8.91
N THR A 79 0.99 1.71 -9.83
CA THR A 79 -0.35 1.73 -10.44
C THR A 79 -0.96 0.32 -10.53
N PRO A 80 -2.30 0.20 -10.70
CA PRO A 80 -2.95 -1.08 -10.99
C PRO A 80 -2.41 -1.72 -12.28
N GLU A 81 -2.08 -0.93 -13.30
CA GLU A 81 -1.52 -1.38 -14.57
C GLU A 81 -0.11 -1.98 -14.41
N ASP A 82 0.71 -1.46 -13.49
CA ASP A 82 2.00 -2.07 -13.15
C ASP A 82 1.80 -3.44 -12.52
N CYS A 83 0.77 -3.58 -11.68
CA CYS A 83 0.40 -4.88 -11.11
C CYS A 83 -0.06 -5.85 -12.18
N LEU A 84 -0.90 -5.41 -13.12
CA LEU A 84 -1.36 -6.26 -14.22
C LEU A 84 -0.19 -6.80 -15.05
N LYS A 85 0.76 -5.92 -15.42
CA LYS A 85 1.98 -6.34 -16.14
C LYS A 85 2.84 -7.33 -15.33
N ALA A 86 2.93 -7.14 -14.01
CA ALA A 86 3.68 -8.06 -13.16
C ALA A 86 3.02 -9.45 -13.11
N LEU A 87 1.69 -9.52 -13.13
CA LEU A 87 0.92 -10.77 -13.09
C LEU A 87 1.09 -11.65 -14.34
N ASP A 88 1.62 -11.12 -15.44
CA ASP A 88 2.03 -11.92 -16.61
C ASP A 88 3.23 -12.84 -16.28
N HIS A 89 3.96 -12.59 -15.19
CA HIS A 89 5.22 -13.25 -14.86
C HIS A 89 5.27 -13.87 -13.47
N VAL A 90 4.43 -13.41 -12.52
CA VAL A 90 4.38 -13.87 -11.13
C VAL A 90 2.94 -14.11 -10.69
N ASP A 91 2.76 -14.81 -9.57
CA ASP A 91 1.42 -15.21 -9.08
C ASP A 91 0.69 -14.11 -8.32
N GLY A 92 1.38 -13.01 -7.98
CA GLY A 92 0.78 -11.93 -7.23
C GLY A 92 1.61 -10.65 -7.23
N ALA A 93 0.94 -9.55 -6.94
CA ALA A 93 1.50 -8.23 -6.83
C ALA A 93 1.23 -7.66 -5.43
N MET A 94 2.28 -7.37 -4.66
CA MET A 94 2.15 -6.77 -3.34
C MET A 94 2.44 -5.28 -3.40
N VAL A 95 1.40 -4.47 -3.21
CA VAL A 95 1.50 -3.01 -3.17
C VAL A 95 1.55 -2.51 -1.73
N GLY A 96 2.25 -1.43 -1.50
CA GLY A 96 2.35 -0.81 -0.18
C GLY A 96 2.16 0.71 -0.24
N ARG A 97 3.26 1.45 -0.34
CA ARG A 97 3.26 2.91 -0.24
C ARG A 97 2.41 3.61 -1.29
N ALA A 98 2.36 3.10 -2.51
CA ALA A 98 1.57 3.67 -3.58
C ALA A 98 0.07 3.66 -3.26
N ALA A 99 -0.46 2.55 -2.75
CA ALA A 99 -1.85 2.47 -2.33
C ALA A 99 -2.17 3.38 -1.14
N TYR A 100 -1.22 3.54 -0.20
CA TYR A 100 -1.38 4.44 0.93
C TYR A 100 -1.30 5.92 0.54
N ALA A 101 -0.40 6.27 -0.38
CA ALA A 101 -0.21 7.65 -0.83
C ALA A 101 -1.32 8.11 -1.78
N HIS A 102 -1.87 7.20 -2.58
CA HIS A 102 -2.84 7.50 -3.65
C HIS A 102 -4.02 6.51 -3.63
N PRO A 103 -4.80 6.43 -2.53
CA PRO A 103 -5.78 5.34 -2.33
C PRO A 103 -6.84 5.27 -3.43
N LEU A 104 -7.37 6.39 -3.90
CA LEU A 104 -8.40 6.41 -4.95
C LEU A 104 -7.89 5.97 -6.33
N ARG A 105 -6.58 5.96 -6.56
CA ARG A 105 -6.00 5.40 -7.79
C ARG A 105 -6.26 3.88 -7.92
N TRP A 106 -6.47 3.21 -6.80
CA TRP A 106 -6.65 1.76 -6.72
C TRP A 106 -8.10 1.30 -6.82
N GLN A 107 -9.06 2.23 -7.00
CA GLN A 107 -10.48 1.90 -7.10
C GLN A 107 -10.84 0.98 -8.27
N SER A 108 -10.01 0.94 -9.32
CA SER A 108 -10.22 0.10 -10.50
C SER A 108 -9.57 -1.28 -10.41
N VAL A 109 -8.87 -1.60 -9.31
CA VAL A 109 -8.02 -2.81 -9.22
C VAL A 109 -8.84 -4.10 -9.34
N ASP A 110 -10.02 -4.16 -8.75
CA ASP A 110 -10.88 -5.34 -8.78
C ASP A 110 -11.42 -5.57 -10.19
N ALA A 111 -11.86 -4.49 -10.88
CA ALA A 111 -12.30 -4.58 -12.26
C ALA A 111 -11.16 -4.98 -13.21
N LEU A 112 -9.97 -4.40 -13.02
CA LEU A 112 -8.83 -4.62 -13.90
C LEU A 112 -8.23 -6.03 -13.75
N ILE A 113 -8.15 -6.55 -12.52
CA ILE A 113 -7.46 -7.81 -12.23
C ILE A 113 -8.43 -8.99 -12.16
N TYR A 114 -9.63 -8.79 -11.59
CA TYR A 114 -10.59 -9.86 -11.37
C TYR A 114 -11.80 -9.81 -12.30
N GLY A 115 -11.90 -8.78 -13.16
CA GLY A 115 -13.02 -8.63 -14.09
C GLY A 115 -14.32 -8.18 -13.44
N ASP A 116 -14.26 -7.65 -12.22
CA ASP A 116 -15.43 -7.13 -11.51
C ASP A 116 -15.97 -5.86 -12.16
N VAL A 117 -17.22 -5.51 -11.84
CA VAL A 117 -17.82 -4.27 -12.32
C VAL A 117 -17.13 -3.08 -11.63
N HIS A 118 -16.51 -2.22 -12.45
CA HIS A 118 -15.92 -0.98 -11.93
C HIS A 118 -17.02 -0.07 -11.37
N ARG A 119 -16.85 0.35 -10.11
CA ARG A 119 -17.66 1.36 -9.45
C ARG A 119 -16.75 2.52 -9.05
N ALA A 120 -17.07 3.70 -9.57
CA ALA A 120 -16.37 4.92 -9.13
C ALA A 120 -16.64 5.14 -7.64
N VAL A 121 -15.58 5.40 -6.90
CA VAL A 121 -15.62 5.71 -5.45
C VAL A 121 -15.20 7.16 -5.28
N LEU A 122 -16.08 7.97 -4.70
CA LEU A 122 -15.78 9.35 -4.37
C LEU A 122 -15.04 9.43 -3.01
N ALA A 123 -14.22 10.44 -2.84
CA ALA A 123 -13.57 10.70 -1.56
C ALA A 123 -14.59 10.93 -0.43
N SER A 124 -15.71 11.58 -0.75
CA SER A 124 -16.84 11.78 0.15
C SER A 124 -17.44 10.46 0.64
N ASP A 125 -17.62 9.47 -0.25
CA ASP A 125 -18.14 8.15 0.12
C ASP A 125 -17.24 7.45 1.14
N VAL A 126 -15.92 7.54 0.95
CA VAL A 126 -14.93 6.97 1.86
C VAL A 126 -15.00 7.64 3.23
N VAL A 127 -15.07 8.98 3.27
CA VAL A 127 -15.07 9.74 4.53
C VAL A 127 -16.37 9.54 5.29
N LEU A 128 -17.52 9.66 4.63
CA LEU A 128 -18.83 9.46 5.25
C LEU A 128 -19.04 7.99 5.66
N GLY A 129 -18.60 7.04 4.82
CA GLY A 129 -18.64 5.62 5.14
C GLY A 129 -17.77 5.21 6.34
N LEU A 130 -16.76 6.01 6.70
CA LEU A 130 -15.92 5.75 7.87
C LEU A 130 -16.57 6.14 9.20
N ILE A 131 -17.61 7.01 9.19
CA ILE A 131 -18.24 7.56 10.41
C ILE A 131 -18.67 6.47 11.41
N PRO A 132 -19.36 5.36 11.03
CA PRO A 132 -19.74 4.34 12.00
C PRO A 132 -18.54 3.63 12.65
N HIS A 133 -17.42 3.54 11.93
CA HIS A 133 -16.17 2.99 12.49
C HIS A 133 -15.52 3.99 13.44
N ALA A 134 -15.47 5.26 13.07
CA ALA A 134 -14.93 6.33 13.88
C ALA A 134 -15.69 6.50 15.20
N GLN A 135 -17.02 6.38 15.17
CA GLN A 135 -17.86 6.37 16.36
C GLN A 135 -17.44 5.28 17.34
N ARG A 136 -17.37 4.02 16.87
CA ARG A 136 -16.94 2.90 17.72
C ARG A 136 -15.52 3.05 18.26
N HIS A 137 -14.62 3.69 17.49
CA HIS A 137 -13.26 3.97 17.93
C HIS A 137 -13.23 4.99 19.06
N LEU A 138 -13.98 6.10 18.94
CA LEU A 138 -14.10 7.13 19.98
C LEU A 138 -14.76 6.60 21.26
N GLU A 139 -15.82 5.80 21.15
CA GLU A 139 -16.50 5.15 22.28
C GLU A 139 -15.56 4.25 23.11
N ARG A 140 -14.53 3.67 22.45
CA ARG A 140 -13.47 2.88 23.10
C ARG A 140 -12.32 3.72 23.66
N GLY A 141 -12.44 5.04 23.64
CA GLY A 141 -11.41 5.97 24.15
C GLY A 141 -10.29 6.27 23.14
N GLY A 142 -10.45 5.89 21.88
CA GLY A 142 -9.53 6.26 20.79
C GLY A 142 -9.64 7.76 20.45
N ARG A 143 -8.66 8.26 19.69
CA ARG A 143 -8.65 9.66 19.24
C ARG A 143 -9.07 9.73 17.76
N LEU A 144 -9.80 10.76 17.38
CA LEU A 144 -10.20 10.94 15.97
C LEU A 144 -8.99 11.00 15.02
N TRP A 145 -7.89 11.59 15.46
CA TRP A 145 -6.65 11.67 14.68
C TRP A 145 -6.06 10.31 14.31
N ASP A 146 -6.28 9.28 15.11
CA ASP A 146 -5.79 7.93 14.81
C ASP A 146 -6.33 7.41 13.46
N LEU A 147 -7.52 7.85 13.07
CA LEU A 147 -8.17 7.55 11.80
C LEU A 147 -7.88 8.63 10.74
N CYS A 148 -8.10 9.90 11.07
CA CYS A 148 -8.01 11.00 10.12
C CYS A 148 -6.61 11.18 9.52
N ARG A 149 -5.54 10.83 10.23
CA ARG A 149 -4.17 10.86 9.70
C ARG A 149 -3.98 10.00 8.43
N HIS A 150 -4.80 9.00 8.25
CA HIS A 150 -4.76 8.11 7.07
C HIS A 150 -5.57 8.66 5.89
N LEU A 151 -6.46 9.63 6.13
CA LEU A 151 -7.28 10.27 5.12
C LEU A 151 -6.63 11.51 4.48
N VAL A 152 -5.53 12.02 5.04
CA VAL A 152 -4.90 13.28 4.57
C VAL A 152 -4.44 13.21 3.11
N GLN A 153 -4.16 12.02 2.59
CA GLN A 153 -3.76 11.77 1.20
C GLN A 153 -4.93 11.37 0.29
N LEU A 154 -6.14 11.22 0.83
CA LEU A 154 -7.31 10.79 0.07
C LEU A 154 -7.61 11.74 -1.10
N VAL A 155 -7.49 13.04 -0.86
CA VAL A 155 -7.73 14.09 -1.85
C VAL A 155 -6.41 14.67 -2.32
N GLU A 156 -6.07 14.48 -3.59
CA GLU A 156 -4.85 14.98 -4.21
C GLU A 156 -5.07 15.44 -5.65
N GLY A 157 -4.18 16.32 -6.14
CA GLY A 157 -4.18 16.76 -7.54
C GLY A 157 -5.38 17.63 -7.97
N VAL A 158 -6.31 17.93 -7.07
CA VAL A 158 -7.52 18.70 -7.35
C VAL A 158 -7.56 20.01 -6.56
N ARG A 159 -8.39 20.94 -7.03
CA ARG A 159 -8.62 22.20 -6.34
C ARG A 159 -9.20 21.91 -4.94
N GLY A 160 -8.62 22.52 -3.90
CA GLY A 160 -9.03 22.30 -2.52
C GLY A 160 -8.23 21.26 -1.74
N ALA A 161 -7.44 20.40 -2.38
CA ALA A 161 -6.66 19.34 -1.70
C ALA A 161 -5.73 19.85 -0.59
N ARG A 162 -5.14 21.07 -0.75
CA ARG A 162 -4.33 21.71 0.29
C ARG A 162 -5.18 22.14 1.50
N HIS A 163 -6.36 22.68 1.24
CA HIS A 163 -7.32 23.07 2.29
C HIS A 163 -7.78 21.82 3.06
N TRP A 164 -8.18 20.77 2.36
CA TRP A 164 -8.52 19.46 2.92
C TRP A 164 -7.44 18.98 3.91
N ARG A 165 -6.19 18.82 3.45
CA ARG A 165 -5.11 18.32 4.31
C ARG A 165 -4.86 19.17 5.54
N ARG A 166 -4.88 20.50 5.38
CA ARG A 166 -4.70 21.44 6.49
C ARG A 166 -5.87 21.40 7.47
N ASN A 167 -7.09 21.46 6.97
CA ASN A 167 -8.29 21.50 7.79
C ASN A 167 -8.45 20.20 8.60
N LEU A 168 -8.47 19.07 7.92
CA LEU A 168 -8.59 17.76 8.56
C LEU A 168 -7.46 17.54 9.59
N GLY A 169 -6.20 17.82 9.20
CA GLY A 169 -5.05 17.66 10.08
C GLY A 169 -5.13 18.55 11.33
N THR A 170 -5.62 19.78 11.20
CA THR A 170 -5.75 20.72 12.33
C THR A 170 -6.94 20.38 13.24
N GLN A 171 -8.10 20.10 12.66
CA GLN A 171 -9.32 19.88 13.43
C GLN A 171 -9.31 18.53 14.16
N ALA A 172 -8.93 17.46 13.45
CA ALA A 172 -8.92 16.11 14.03
C ALA A 172 -7.85 15.91 15.13
N GLN A 173 -6.80 16.75 15.18
CA GLN A 173 -5.78 16.70 16.22
C GLN A 173 -6.21 17.39 17.53
N ARG A 174 -7.23 18.21 17.50
CA ARG A 174 -7.68 18.92 18.72
C ARG A 174 -8.12 17.94 19.79
N ARG A 175 -7.86 18.30 21.04
CA ARG A 175 -8.37 17.54 22.18
C ARG A 175 -9.90 17.62 22.18
N GLY A 176 -10.56 16.47 22.22
CA GLY A 176 -12.03 16.38 22.17
C GLY A 176 -12.62 16.52 20.76
N ALA A 177 -11.81 16.39 19.70
CA ALA A 177 -12.33 16.29 18.35
C ALA A 177 -13.30 15.10 18.24
N ASP A 178 -14.46 15.34 17.68
CA ASP A 178 -15.58 14.40 17.55
C ASP A 178 -15.93 14.11 16.08
N LEU A 179 -17.03 13.39 15.85
CA LEU A 179 -17.47 12.99 14.52
C LEU A 179 -17.84 14.16 13.61
N ASN A 180 -18.23 15.31 14.16
CA ASN A 180 -18.59 16.49 13.36
C ASN A 180 -17.46 16.87 12.40
N VAL A 181 -16.18 16.66 12.80
CA VAL A 181 -15.02 16.93 11.92
C VAL A 181 -15.06 16.09 10.65
N LEU A 182 -15.43 14.80 10.74
CA LEU A 182 -15.55 13.92 9.57
C LEU A 182 -16.81 14.23 8.77
N GLU A 183 -17.93 14.49 9.43
CA GLU A 183 -19.20 14.81 8.79
C GLU A 183 -19.09 16.08 7.95
N GLU A 184 -18.60 17.18 8.54
CA GLU A 184 -18.35 18.44 7.84
C GLU A 184 -17.37 18.26 6.67
N ALA A 185 -16.28 17.52 6.90
CA ALA A 185 -15.27 17.26 5.87
C ALA A 185 -15.84 16.43 4.72
N GLY A 186 -16.64 15.40 5.00
CA GLY A 186 -17.31 14.57 4.00
C GLY A 186 -18.34 15.35 3.18
N LEU A 187 -19.15 16.17 3.83
CA LEU A 187 -20.14 17.03 3.15
C LEU A 187 -19.45 18.06 2.23
N GLN A 188 -18.37 18.68 2.67
CA GLN A 188 -17.58 19.60 1.82
C GLN A 188 -17.02 18.92 0.58
N LEU A 189 -16.58 17.66 0.69
CA LEU A 189 -16.15 16.87 -0.47
C LEU A 189 -17.31 16.56 -1.41
N GLN A 190 -18.46 16.19 -0.86
CA GLN A 190 -19.67 15.90 -1.64
C GLN A 190 -20.16 17.12 -2.42
N GLU A 191 -20.18 18.30 -1.80
CA GLU A 191 -20.50 19.59 -2.45
C GLU A 191 -19.50 19.94 -3.57
N ALA A 192 -18.24 19.51 -3.43
CA ALA A 192 -17.20 19.70 -4.44
C ALA A 192 -17.23 18.64 -5.55
N GLY A 193 -18.11 17.63 -5.47
CA GLY A 193 -18.20 16.51 -6.41
C GLY A 193 -17.02 15.55 -6.33
N LEU A 194 -16.40 15.41 -5.16
CA LEU A 194 -15.19 14.59 -4.91
C LEU A 194 -15.49 13.34 -4.07
#